data_7eb5cb1a5b256a60b47fc1b24cbc7971
#
_entry.id   7eb5cb1a5b256a60b47fc1b24cbc7971
#
_cell.length_a   1.000
_cell.length_b   1.000
_cell.length_c   1.000
_cell.angle_alpha   90.00
_cell.angle_beta   90.00
_cell.angle_gamma   90.00
#
_symmetry.space_group_name_H-M   'P 1'
#
loop_
_entity.id
_entity.type
_entity.pdbx_description
1 polymer ?
#
loop_
_entity_poly.entity_id
_entity_poly.type
_entity_poly.pdbx_seq_one_letter_code
_entity_poly.pdbx_strand_id
1 'polypeptide(L)'
;MVNSNRSLRRPDKGRLNHWKNNYLWEIEYLLNAIMNITGGYTYENGSLKRILVDGGYIQDGQYCFFLTDHLGNTRVTAKADGTVLQTNHYYPYGLPFAEGIGDSDQPYKYNGKEFDPTCGLNLYDYGARLMDPTLGRRFITPDPLAGDYYSISPYAYCAGNPVKFIDPDGRKIDFSGMSAMTMIAIIMDLRNFTGLDLSYKNGELVYGHNEDGNAVSISDNFSATARDMLIGAIDHEERVTVTPTFEGSRARNENIGPESGMTVMMDRSQIGCFVRGTSNDLDSRTMGYGMTFLHELGHTKIGGNRRDYYDFESHGLFGQTGPNVDYMNQIRRELGSRFGERFSYPSRKRIIPFSLNSFNEMINNKIPHRSYIRTN
;
A
#
# COMPACT_ATOMS: atom_id res chain seq x y z
N MET A 1 12.80 -15.17 36.53
CA MET A 1 13.69 -15.82 35.53
C MET A 1 12.92 -16.96 34.89
N VAL A 2 12.37 -16.76 33.70
CA VAL A 2 11.75 -17.84 32.90
C VAL A 2 12.41 -17.77 31.53
N ASN A 3 13.22 -18.77 31.25
CA ASN A 3 13.90 -18.99 29.97
C ASN A 3 12.86 -19.30 28.88
N SER A 4 12.74 -18.44 27.87
CA SER A 4 11.95 -18.71 26.66
C SER A 4 12.87 -18.90 25.44
N ASN A 5 13.70 -19.95 25.46
CA ASN A 5 14.32 -20.49 24.26
C ASN A 5 13.50 -21.71 23.80
N ARG A 6 12.44 -21.50 23.03
CA ARG A 6 11.84 -22.54 22.19
C ARG A 6 12.30 -22.29 20.74
N SER A 7 13.36 -23.00 20.36
CA SER A 7 13.73 -23.20 18.96
C SER A 7 12.58 -23.93 18.26
N LEU A 8 11.91 -23.27 17.30
CA LEU A 8 10.95 -23.91 16.42
C LEU A 8 11.69 -24.90 15.51
N ARG A 9 11.59 -26.20 15.80
CA ARG A 9 12.06 -27.28 14.92
C ARG A 9 11.12 -27.38 13.72
N ARG A 10 11.69 -27.46 12.51
CA ARG A 10 10.96 -27.76 11.27
C ARG A 10 10.20 -29.09 11.42
N PRO A 11 8.92 -29.17 11.01
CA PRO A 11 8.24 -30.46 10.91
C PRO A 11 8.81 -31.29 9.75
N ASP A 12 8.87 -32.59 9.97
CA ASP A 12 9.40 -33.58 9.03
C ASP A 12 8.51 -33.72 7.79
N LYS A 13 9.10 -33.91 6.62
CA LYS A 13 8.43 -33.81 5.31
C LYS A 13 7.78 -35.14 4.91
N GLY A 14 6.48 -35.26 5.08
CA GLY A 14 5.65 -36.28 4.39
C GLY A 14 5.06 -35.72 3.08
N ARG A 15 5.08 -36.49 2.03
CA ARG A 15 5.02 -36.16 0.59
C ARG A 15 3.72 -35.55 0.02
N LEU A 16 2.74 -35.11 0.81
CA LEU A 16 1.42 -34.63 0.30
C LEU A 16 0.98 -33.24 0.77
N ASN A 17 1.75 -32.53 1.58
CA ASN A 17 1.36 -31.24 2.15
C ASN A 17 2.27 -30.07 1.78
N HIS A 18 3.14 -30.21 0.78
CA HIS A 18 4.19 -29.23 0.47
C HIS A 18 3.63 -27.86 0.02
N TRP A 19 2.49 -27.82 -0.66
CA TRP A 19 1.88 -26.58 -1.13
C TRP A 19 1.08 -25.84 -0.05
N LYS A 20 0.32 -26.57 0.78
CA LYS A 20 -0.47 -25.96 1.85
C LYS A 20 0.39 -25.38 2.97
N ASN A 21 1.47 -26.05 3.35
CA ASN A 21 2.32 -25.59 4.45
C ASN A 21 3.20 -24.38 4.09
N ASN A 22 3.63 -24.22 2.83
CA ASN A 22 4.34 -23.01 2.41
C ASN A 22 3.42 -21.79 2.41
N TYR A 23 2.17 -21.92 1.92
CA TYR A 23 1.20 -20.82 1.95
C TYR A 23 0.78 -20.42 3.38
N LEU A 24 0.61 -21.39 4.27
CA LEU A 24 0.26 -21.09 5.67
C LEU A 24 1.43 -20.43 6.41
N TRP A 25 2.67 -20.82 6.11
CA TRP A 25 3.86 -20.18 6.69
C TRP A 25 4.08 -18.76 6.14
N GLU A 26 3.88 -18.56 4.86
CA GLU A 26 3.90 -17.22 4.24
C GLU A 26 2.76 -16.35 4.77
N ILE A 27 1.57 -16.91 4.97
CA ILE A 27 0.44 -16.19 5.59
C ILE A 27 0.74 -15.86 7.06
N GLU A 28 1.31 -16.78 7.82
CA GLU A 28 1.67 -16.56 9.23
C GLU A 28 2.84 -15.56 9.35
N TYR A 29 3.82 -15.62 8.46
CA TYR A 29 4.90 -14.63 8.36
C TYR A 29 4.37 -13.25 7.90
N LEU A 30 3.45 -13.22 6.93
CA LEU A 30 2.77 -12.02 6.48
C LEU A 30 1.88 -11.43 7.58
N LEU A 31 1.13 -12.25 8.31
CA LEU A 31 0.35 -11.80 9.46
C LEU A 31 1.25 -11.20 10.54
N ASN A 32 2.38 -11.84 10.86
CA ASN A 32 3.34 -11.29 11.82
C ASN A 32 4.02 -10.00 11.31
N ALA A 33 4.30 -9.89 10.02
CA ALA A 33 4.81 -8.67 9.40
C ALA A 33 3.76 -7.54 9.41
N ILE A 34 2.49 -7.86 9.09
CA ILE A 34 1.35 -6.93 9.19
C ILE A 34 1.23 -6.40 10.61
N MET A 35 1.31 -7.29 11.58
CA MET A 35 1.12 -6.98 12.99
C MET A 35 2.23 -6.09 13.56
N ASN A 36 3.45 -6.23 13.04
CA ASN A 36 4.58 -5.36 13.41
C ASN A 36 4.56 -3.99 12.68
N ILE A 37 3.93 -3.92 11.50
CA ILE A 37 3.87 -2.68 10.69
C ILE A 37 2.69 -1.78 11.10
N THR A 38 1.55 -2.36 11.50
CA THR A 38 0.31 -1.60 11.75
C THR A 38 0.06 -1.28 13.22
N GLY A 39 0.84 -1.82 14.15
CA GLY A 39 0.56 -1.65 15.59
C GLY A 39 -0.83 -2.18 16.01
N GLY A 40 -1.43 -3.04 15.20
CA GLY A 40 -2.83 -3.47 15.30
C GLY A 40 -3.18 -4.44 16.41
N TYR A 41 -2.40 -4.46 17.50
CA TYR A 41 -2.73 -5.26 18.69
C TYR A 41 -3.32 -4.40 19.79
N THR A 42 -4.48 -4.77 20.27
CA THR A 42 -5.06 -4.19 21.48
C THR A 42 -4.88 -5.17 22.64
N TYR A 43 -4.20 -4.71 23.69
CA TYR A 43 -4.04 -5.44 24.95
C TYR A 43 -4.92 -4.81 26.02
N GLU A 44 -5.54 -5.65 26.82
CA GLU A 44 -6.31 -5.24 27.99
C GLU A 44 -5.85 -6.09 29.18
N ASN A 45 -5.44 -5.45 30.26
CA ASN A 45 -4.88 -6.11 31.46
C ASN A 45 -3.76 -7.13 31.15
N GLY A 46 -2.90 -6.81 30.15
CA GLY A 46 -1.80 -7.67 29.72
C GLY A 46 -2.19 -8.87 28.86
N SER A 47 -3.45 -9.01 28.49
CA SER A 47 -3.94 -10.05 27.58
C SER A 47 -4.29 -9.45 26.22
N LEU A 48 -3.96 -10.17 25.14
CA LEU A 48 -4.32 -9.78 23.79
C LEU A 48 -5.84 -9.85 23.64
N LYS A 49 -6.48 -8.72 23.36
CA LYS A 49 -7.93 -8.60 23.20
C LYS A 49 -8.37 -8.61 21.74
N ARG A 50 -7.69 -7.82 20.91
CA ARG A 50 -8.02 -7.69 19.48
C ARG A 50 -6.77 -7.63 18.61
N ILE A 51 -6.93 -8.12 17.39
CA ILE A 51 -5.97 -7.97 16.31
C ILE A 51 -6.67 -7.21 15.20
N LEU A 52 -6.26 -5.97 14.93
CA LEU A 52 -6.79 -5.18 13.82
C LEU A 52 -6.29 -5.80 12.50
N VAL A 53 -7.21 -6.02 11.57
CA VAL A 53 -6.93 -6.60 10.25
C VAL A 53 -7.67 -5.80 9.18
N ASP A 54 -7.34 -6.05 7.90
CA ASP A 54 -8.01 -5.36 6.80
C ASP A 54 -9.53 -5.59 6.82
N GLY A 55 -10.28 -4.50 6.86
CA GLY A 55 -11.74 -4.51 6.89
C GLY A 55 -12.37 -4.92 8.21
N GLY A 56 -11.61 -5.00 9.33
CA GLY A 56 -12.16 -5.35 10.62
C GLY A 56 -11.13 -5.69 11.70
N TYR A 57 -11.49 -6.62 12.58
CA TYR A 57 -10.60 -7.13 13.62
C TYR A 57 -10.94 -8.58 13.98
N ILE A 58 -9.97 -9.28 14.57
CA ILE A 58 -10.15 -10.61 15.17
C ILE A 58 -10.22 -10.44 16.67
N GLN A 59 -11.25 -10.98 17.28
CA GLN A 59 -11.43 -11.04 18.73
C GLN A 59 -11.95 -12.43 19.10
N ASP A 60 -11.36 -13.07 20.11
CA ASP A 60 -11.72 -14.43 20.57
C ASP A 60 -11.74 -15.47 19.44
N GLY A 61 -10.82 -15.34 18.48
CA GLY A 61 -10.71 -16.21 17.31
C GLY A 61 -11.80 -15.98 16.24
N GLN A 62 -12.64 -14.97 16.40
CA GLN A 62 -13.71 -14.63 15.45
C GLN A 62 -13.38 -13.34 14.70
N TYR A 63 -13.66 -13.34 13.39
CA TYR A 63 -13.53 -12.14 12.57
C TYR A 63 -14.77 -11.25 12.71
N CYS A 64 -14.52 -9.95 12.99
CA CYS A 64 -15.54 -8.91 13.06
C CYS A 64 -15.29 -7.91 11.93
N PHE A 65 -16.30 -7.68 11.10
CA PHE A 65 -16.18 -6.85 9.89
C PHE A 65 -16.57 -5.40 10.19
N PHE A 66 -15.87 -4.46 9.57
CA PHE A 66 -16.27 -3.06 9.48
C PHE A 66 -16.99 -2.81 8.16
N LEU A 67 -18.22 -2.33 8.23
CA LEU A 67 -18.94 -1.77 7.09
C LEU A 67 -18.75 -0.26 7.15
N THR A 68 -17.98 0.28 6.21
CA THR A 68 -17.60 1.69 6.19
C THR A 68 -18.33 2.44 5.07
N ASP A 69 -18.47 3.77 5.24
CA ASP A 69 -18.92 4.65 4.17
C ASP A 69 -17.72 5.10 3.28
N HIS A 70 -18.01 5.98 2.34
CA HIS A 70 -17.04 6.50 1.37
C HIS A 70 -15.86 7.29 1.97
N LEU A 71 -15.97 7.72 3.23
CA LEU A 71 -14.92 8.41 3.98
C LEU A 71 -14.18 7.46 4.95
N GLY A 72 -14.44 6.14 4.89
CA GLY A 72 -13.86 5.18 5.81
C GLY A 72 -14.45 5.20 7.21
N ASN A 73 -15.60 5.86 7.44
CA ASN A 73 -16.27 5.85 8.73
C ASN A 73 -16.87 4.48 9.00
N THR A 74 -16.54 3.86 10.12
CA THR A 74 -17.16 2.60 10.54
C THR A 74 -18.63 2.83 10.90
N ARG A 75 -19.54 2.40 10.03
CA ARG A 75 -20.99 2.54 10.21
C ARG A 75 -21.60 1.37 10.95
N VAL A 76 -21.13 0.18 10.65
CA VAL A 76 -21.60 -1.06 11.30
C VAL A 76 -20.38 -1.95 11.57
N THR A 77 -20.38 -2.58 12.73
CA THR A 77 -19.49 -3.69 13.06
C THR A 77 -20.32 -4.95 13.20
N ALA A 78 -20.00 -6.00 12.46
CA ALA A 78 -20.77 -7.24 12.46
C ALA A 78 -19.86 -8.48 12.47
N LYS A 79 -20.33 -9.58 13.05
CA LYS A 79 -19.68 -10.90 12.97
C LYS A 79 -19.95 -11.57 11.62
N ALA A 80 -19.19 -12.62 11.32
CA ALA A 80 -19.35 -13.41 10.10
C ALA A 80 -20.74 -14.09 9.98
N ASP A 81 -21.44 -14.31 11.07
CA ASP A 81 -22.78 -14.85 11.11
C ASP A 81 -23.90 -13.81 10.87
N GLY A 82 -23.52 -12.55 10.64
CA GLY A 82 -24.45 -11.43 10.45
C GLY A 82 -24.89 -10.74 11.75
N THR A 83 -24.43 -11.18 12.93
CA THR A 83 -24.73 -10.52 14.19
C THR A 83 -24.11 -9.13 14.22
N VAL A 84 -24.96 -8.10 14.32
CA VAL A 84 -24.52 -6.71 14.45
C VAL A 84 -24.05 -6.47 15.89
N LEU A 85 -22.79 -6.01 16.02
CA LEU A 85 -22.15 -5.69 17.29
C LEU A 85 -22.26 -4.22 17.65
N GLN A 86 -22.17 -3.35 16.64
CA GLN A 86 -22.21 -1.89 16.84
C GLN A 86 -22.75 -1.19 15.57
N THR A 87 -23.49 -0.12 15.75
CA THR A 87 -23.85 0.81 14.70
C THR A 87 -23.46 2.22 15.11
N ASN A 88 -22.94 3.02 14.18
CA ASN A 88 -22.47 4.36 14.46
C ASN A 88 -23.05 5.36 13.45
N HIS A 89 -23.44 6.51 13.97
CA HIS A 89 -23.80 7.69 13.20
C HIS A 89 -22.92 8.85 13.61
N TYR A 90 -22.51 9.68 12.67
CA TYR A 90 -21.58 10.77 12.92
C TYR A 90 -22.10 12.08 12.35
N TYR A 91 -21.92 13.16 13.09
CA TYR A 91 -21.91 14.50 12.52
C TYR A 91 -20.72 14.68 11.57
N PRO A 92 -20.71 15.70 10.70
CA PRO A 92 -19.67 15.87 9.68
C PRO A 92 -18.21 15.85 10.20
N TYR A 93 -17.98 16.25 11.44
CA TYR A 93 -16.66 16.23 12.09
C TYR A 93 -16.47 15.02 13.02
N GLY A 94 -17.21 13.97 12.85
CA GLY A 94 -16.97 12.71 13.55
C GLY A 94 -17.57 12.60 14.95
N LEU A 95 -18.27 13.63 15.46
CA LEU A 95 -18.98 13.50 16.73
C LEU A 95 -20.05 12.40 16.61
N PRO A 96 -19.97 11.32 17.39
CA PRO A 96 -20.95 10.26 17.36
C PRO A 96 -22.30 10.75 17.89
N PHE A 97 -23.39 10.30 17.26
CA PHE A 97 -24.76 10.46 17.78
C PHE A 97 -25.56 9.20 17.46
N ALA A 98 -26.62 8.96 18.24
CA ALA A 98 -27.49 7.80 18.07
C ALA A 98 -26.71 6.50 17.91
N GLU A 99 -25.84 6.18 18.87
CA GLU A 99 -25.21 4.86 18.95
C GLU A 99 -26.33 3.83 19.17
N GLY A 100 -26.50 2.93 18.18
CA GLY A 100 -27.50 1.85 18.21
C GLY A 100 -26.87 0.55 18.62
N ILE A 101 -27.72 -0.37 19.03
CA ILE A 101 -27.54 -1.79 19.34
C ILE A 101 -26.10 -2.28 19.45
N GLY A 102 -25.70 -2.68 20.67
CA GLY A 102 -24.51 -3.45 21.00
C GLY A 102 -23.53 -2.71 21.90
N ASP A 103 -23.19 -3.36 23.01
CA ASP A 103 -22.08 -2.99 23.91
C ASP A 103 -20.73 -3.37 23.30
N SER A 104 -20.46 -2.95 22.07
CA SER A 104 -19.13 -3.17 21.51
C SER A 104 -18.22 -2.01 21.93
N ASP A 105 -17.24 -2.30 22.75
CA ASP A 105 -16.15 -1.42 23.15
C ASP A 105 -15.09 -1.23 22.03
N GLN A 106 -15.49 -1.44 20.78
CA GLN A 106 -14.66 -1.26 19.59
C GLN A 106 -14.42 0.24 19.38
N PRO A 107 -13.16 0.71 19.45
CA PRO A 107 -12.83 2.14 19.43
C PRO A 107 -12.71 2.74 18.03
N TYR A 108 -12.50 1.93 16.97
CA TYR A 108 -12.24 2.43 15.62
C TYR A 108 -13.53 2.90 14.94
N LYS A 109 -13.76 4.21 14.89
CA LYS A 109 -15.03 4.82 14.50
C LYS A 109 -14.89 5.71 13.25
N TYR A 110 -14.83 7.03 13.43
CA TYR A 110 -14.78 8.01 12.35
C TYR A 110 -13.45 7.94 11.59
N ASN A 111 -13.50 7.86 10.26
CA ASN A 111 -12.35 7.62 9.35
C ASN A 111 -11.50 6.40 9.75
N GLY A 112 -12.09 5.41 10.44
CA GLY A 112 -11.35 4.27 10.97
C GLY A 112 -10.37 4.60 12.09
N LYS A 113 -10.42 5.82 12.64
CA LYS A 113 -9.53 6.28 13.71
C LYS A 113 -10.02 5.80 15.07
N GLU A 114 -9.06 5.61 15.98
CA GLU A 114 -9.36 5.24 17.37
C GLU A 114 -9.98 6.42 18.11
N PHE A 115 -11.13 6.16 18.72
CA PHE A 115 -11.85 7.11 19.55
C PHE A 115 -11.59 6.79 21.02
N ASP A 116 -11.02 7.74 21.76
CA ASP A 116 -10.73 7.61 23.17
C ASP A 116 -11.76 8.38 24.03
N PRO A 117 -12.72 7.68 24.65
CA PRO A 117 -13.68 8.29 25.57
C PRO A 117 -13.15 8.39 27.00
N THR A 118 -11.93 7.89 27.29
CA THR A 118 -11.38 7.78 28.64
C THR A 118 -11.37 9.13 29.34
N CYS A 119 -11.85 9.17 30.55
CA CYS A 119 -11.94 10.38 31.39
C CYS A 119 -12.70 11.55 30.70
N GLY A 120 -13.57 11.26 29.72
CA GLY A 120 -14.31 12.28 29.01
C GLY A 120 -13.50 13.03 27.96
N LEU A 121 -12.34 12.52 27.54
CA LEU A 121 -11.50 13.12 26.50
C LEU A 121 -12.25 13.24 25.16
N ASN A 122 -12.91 12.16 24.71
CA ASN A 122 -13.67 12.11 23.48
C ASN A 122 -12.90 12.61 22.25
N LEU A 123 -11.64 12.17 22.12
CA LEU A 123 -10.73 12.56 21.06
C LEU A 123 -10.52 11.42 20.07
N TYR A 124 -10.28 11.75 18.80
CA TYR A 124 -9.80 10.82 17.79
C TYR A 124 -8.29 10.89 17.64
N ASP A 125 -7.61 9.74 17.68
CA ASP A 125 -6.19 9.65 17.42
C ASP A 125 -5.92 9.53 15.92
N TYR A 126 -5.33 10.59 15.35
CA TYR A 126 -4.86 10.63 13.95
C TYR A 126 -3.36 10.33 13.84
N GLY A 127 -2.72 9.86 14.92
CA GLY A 127 -1.29 9.57 14.99
C GLY A 127 -0.46 10.79 15.33
N ALA A 128 -0.24 11.68 14.39
CA ALA A 128 0.52 12.92 14.64
C ALA A 128 -0.25 13.96 15.48
N ARG A 129 -1.57 13.92 15.42
CA ARG A 129 -2.45 14.90 16.10
C ARG A 129 -3.69 14.22 16.66
N LEU A 130 -4.19 14.74 17.78
CA LEU A 130 -5.49 14.37 18.31
C LEU A 130 -6.56 15.35 17.84
N MET A 131 -7.71 14.86 17.39
CA MET A 131 -8.80 15.64 16.86
C MET A 131 -9.98 15.68 17.86
N ASP A 132 -10.43 16.88 18.18
CA ASP A 132 -11.63 17.11 19.00
C ASP A 132 -12.87 17.31 18.12
N PRO A 133 -13.79 16.34 18.08
CA PRO A 133 -15.00 16.44 17.30
C PRO A 133 -16.08 17.31 17.94
N THR A 134 -15.90 17.69 19.21
CA THR A 134 -16.95 18.37 20.04
C THR A 134 -16.81 19.88 20.05
N LEU A 135 -15.77 20.40 20.68
CA LEU A 135 -15.64 21.83 20.99
C LEU A 135 -15.03 22.65 19.84
N GLY A 136 -14.06 22.10 19.17
CA GLY A 136 -13.30 22.84 18.16
C GLY A 136 -13.52 22.36 16.74
N ARG A 137 -13.97 21.10 16.59
CA ARG A 137 -14.03 20.44 15.27
C ARG A 137 -12.69 20.55 14.54
N ARG A 138 -11.58 20.39 15.28
CA ARG A 138 -10.23 20.72 14.87
C ARG A 138 -9.22 19.82 15.59
N PHE A 139 -8.00 19.85 15.13
CA PHE A 139 -6.88 19.28 15.88
C PHE A 139 -6.57 20.12 17.12
N ILE A 140 -6.14 19.46 18.20
CA ILE A 140 -5.78 20.14 19.46
C ILE A 140 -4.34 20.68 19.45
N THR A 141 -3.51 20.20 18.52
CA THR A 141 -2.14 20.68 18.29
C THR A 141 -2.03 21.29 16.88
N PRO A 142 -1.11 22.25 16.69
CA PRO A 142 -0.88 22.81 15.34
C PRO A 142 -0.33 21.75 14.40
N ASP A 143 -0.63 21.91 13.12
CA ASP A 143 -0.07 21.09 12.06
C ASP A 143 1.46 21.26 12.02
N PRO A 144 2.24 20.17 12.07
CA PRO A 144 3.68 20.25 11.86
C PRO A 144 4.07 20.89 10.53
N LEU A 145 3.20 20.80 9.52
CA LEU A 145 3.36 21.37 8.17
C LEU A 145 2.62 22.70 7.99
N ALA A 146 2.19 23.36 9.07
CA ALA A 146 1.45 24.62 9.00
C ALA A 146 2.18 25.72 8.20
N GLY A 147 3.51 25.63 8.07
CA GLY A 147 4.31 26.53 7.25
C GLY A 147 4.00 26.45 5.75
N ASP A 148 3.42 25.34 5.28
CA ASP A 148 3.12 25.10 3.86
C ASP A 148 1.72 25.62 3.49
N TYR A 149 0.88 25.97 4.47
CA TYR A 149 -0.55 26.31 4.30
C TYR A 149 -0.93 27.65 4.98
N TYR A 150 -0.25 28.74 4.65
CA TYR A 150 -0.49 30.05 5.28
C TYR A 150 -1.92 30.56 5.23
N SER A 151 -2.76 30.06 4.30
CA SER A 151 -4.16 30.45 4.16
C SER A 151 -5.13 29.64 5.00
N ILE A 152 -4.67 28.56 5.65
CA ILE A 152 -5.48 27.64 6.43
C ILE A 152 -5.01 27.69 7.89
N SER A 153 -5.96 27.62 8.83
CA SER A 153 -5.61 27.57 10.25
C SER A 153 -4.76 26.31 10.52
N PRO A 154 -3.64 26.43 11.27
CA PRO A 154 -2.81 25.27 11.66
C PRO A 154 -3.56 24.18 12.40
N TYR A 155 -4.73 24.48 12.93
CA TYR A 155 -5.56 23.55 13.68
C TYR A 155 -6.73 23.01 12.85
N ALA A 156 -6.88 23.43 11.59
CA ALA A 156 -8.02 23.03 10.77
C ALA A 156 -7.98 21.52 10.46
N TYR A 157 -9.12 20.87 10.57
CA TYR A 157 -9.35 19.54 10.04
C TYR A 157 -9.93 19.66 8.63
N CYS A 158 -9.29 19.00 7.66
CA CYS A 158 -9.73 18.95 6.25
C CYS A 158 -10.07 20.32 5.64
N ALA A 159 -9.31 21.36 5.95
CA ALA A 159 -9.55 22.74 5.49
C ALA A 159 -11.01 23.22 5.73
N GLY A 160 -11.70 22.67 6.71
CA GLY A 160 -13.11 22.97 7.03
C GLY A 160 -14.14 22.22 6.18
N ASN A 161 -13.73 21.22 5.38
CA ASN A 161 -14.65 20.44 4.54
C ASN A 161 -14.51 18.91 4.77
N PRO A 162 -14.91 18.41 5.95
CA PRO A 162 -14.75 17.02 6.36
C PRO A 162 -15.70 16.04 5.66
N VAL A 163 -16.66 16.54 4.88
CA VAL A 163 -17.58 15.70 4.08
C VAL A 163 -16.96 15.31 2.75
N LYS A 164 -15.98 16.09 2.29
CA LYS A 164 -15.29 15.88 1.01
C LYS A 164 -13.88 15.33 1.17
N PHE A 165 -13.22 15.71 2.25
CA PHE A 165 -11.80 15.39 2.49
C PHE A 165 -11.63 14.57 3.76
N ILE A 166 -10.58 13.74 3.76
CA ILE A 166 -10.07 13.03 4.92
C ILE A 166 -8.65 13.55 5.14
N ASP A 167 -8.25 13.72 6.39
CA ASP A 167 -6.84 13.89 6.75
C ASP A 167 -6.27 12.52 7.14
N PRO A 168 -5.44 11.89 6.29
CA PRO A 168 -4.98 10.54 6.56
C PRO A 168 -3.70 10.47 7.41
N ASP A 169 -3.04 11.56 7.74
CA ASP A 169 -1.84 11.75 8.56
C ASP A 169 -0.78 12.67 7.94
N GLY A 170 -1.11 13.37 6.87
CA GLY A 170 -0.34 14.53 6.41
C GLY A 170 1.10 14.36 5.94
N ARG A 171 1.58 13.15 5.46
CA ARG A 171 3.01 12.99 5.13
C ARG A 171 3.33 12.19 3.87
N LYS A 172 4.54 12.28 3.34
CA LYS A 172 5.18 12.11 2.04
C LYS A 172 4.78 10.95 1.10
N ILE A 173 4.69 9.69 1.49
CA ILE A 173 4.10 8.60 0.70
C ILE A 173 2.98 7.98 1.51
N ASP A 174 1.77 8.21 1.05
CA ASP A 174 0.56 7.83 1.76
C ASP A 174 -0.13 6.65 1.07
N PHE A 175 -0.27 5.56 1.80
CA PHE A 175 -1.00 4.37 1.39
C PHE A 175 -2.37 4.24 2.06
N SER A 176 -2.85 5.27 2.77
CA SER A 176 -4.08 5.20 3.57
C SER A 176 -5.32 4.81 2.76
N GLY A 177 -5.34 5.15 1.46
CA GLY A 177 -6.39 4.71 0.54
C GLY A 177 -6.32 3.24 0.13
N MET A 178 -5.23 2.54 0.45
CA MET A 178 -4.99 1.16 0.05
C MET A 178 -5.40 0.17 1.14
N SER A 179 -5.82 -1.04 0.74
CA SER A 179 -5.98 -2.11 1.73
C SER A 179 -4.61 -2.49 2.33
N ALA A 180 -4.59 -2.86 3.62
CA ALA A 180 -3.37 -3.26 4.32
C ALA A 180 -2.60 -4.36 3.57
N MET A 181 -3.30 -5.35 3.01
CA MET A 181 -2.69 -6.43 2.22
C MET A 181 -2.00 -5.92 0.96
N THR A 182 -2.60 -4.95 0.27
CA THR A 182 -2.00 -4.36 -0.94
C THR A 182 -0.79 -3.51 -0.60
N MET A 183 -0.89 -2.69 0.45
CA MET A 183 0.22 -1.90 0.97
C MET A 183 1.42 -2.78 1.32
N ILE A 184 1.18 -3.88 2.05
CA ILE A 184 2.23 -4.82 2.44
C ILE A 184 2.87 -5.46 1.22
N ALA A 185 2.07 -5.91 0.24
CA ALA A 185 2.61 -6.48 -0.99
C ALA A 185 3.53 -5.50 -1.72
N ILE A 186 3.15 -4.22 -1.78
CA ILE A 186 3.99 -3.16 -2.36
C ILE A 186 5.28 -3.00 -1.55
N ILE A 187 5.19 -2.85 -0.22
CA ILE A 187 6.35 -2.61 0.66
C ILE A 187 7.31 -3.81 0.62
N MET A 188 6.81 -5.04 0.64
CA MET A 188 7.64 -6.24 0.56
C MET A 188 8.39 -6.34 -0.77
N ASP A 189 7.70 -6.08 -1.88
CA ASP A 189 8.35 -6.02 -3.18
C ASP A 189 9.43 -4.93 -3.22
N LEU A 190 9.12 -3.74 -2.70
CA LEU A 190 10.06 -2.63 -2.64
C LEU A 190 11.28 -2.93 -1.75
N ARG A 191 11.10 -3.57 -0.59
CA ARG A 191 12.21 -4.05 0.24
C ARG A 191 13.14 -4.98 -0.53
N ASN A 192 12.56 -5.93 -1.27
CA ASN A 192 13.32 -6.87 -2.09
C ASN A 192 14.02 -6.19 -3.26
N PHE A 193 13.39 -5.19 -3.90
CA PHE A 193 13.96 -4.53 -5.07
C PHE A 193 15.04 -3.50 -4.71
N THR A 194 14.88 -2.82 -3.59
CA THR A 194 15.76 -1.70 -3.17
C THR A 194 16.76 -2.08 -2.09
N GLY A 195 16.59 -3.25 -1.45
CA GLY A 195 17.38 -3.65 -0.30
C GLY A 195 17.25 -2.73 0.92
N LEU A 196 16.29 -1.79 0.92
CA LEU A 196 16.06 -0.87 2.04
C LEU A 196 15.31 -1.55 3.18
N ASP A 197 15.64 -1.18 4.41
CA ASP A 197 14.82 -1.52 5.58
C ASP A 197 13.61 -0.59 5.66
N LEU A 198 12.61 -0.89 4.83
CA LEU A 198 11.39 -0.11 4.73
C LEU A 198 10.42 -0.46 5.85
N SER A 199 9.77 0.56 6.39
CA SER A 199 8.64 0.40 7.31
C SER A 199 7.60 1.48 7.03
N TYR A 200 6.35 1.20 7.40
CA TYR A 200 5.26 2.16 7.33
C TYR A 200 4.94 2.63 8.74
N LYS A 201 5.22 3.89 9.04
CA LYS A 201 5.07 4.48 10.37
C LYS A 201 4.33 5.81 10.26
N ASN A 202 3.31 5.99 11.09
CA ASN A 202 2.56 7.25 11.18
C ASN A 202 2.03 7.76 9.82
N GLY A 203 1.53 6.83 8.97
CA GLY A 203 1.04 7.21 7.65
C GLY A 203 2.12 7.38 6.58
N GLU A 204 3.39 7.12 6.86
CA GLU A 204 4.51 7.32 5.95
C GLU A 204 5.31 6.05 5.66
N LEU A 205 5.74 5.91 4.41
CA LEU A 205 6.82 4.98 4.08
C LEU A 205 8.15 5.62 4.47
N VAL A 206 8.90 4.94 5.33
CA VAL A 206 10.21 5.37 5.80
C VAL A 206 11.23 4.25 5.64
N TYR A 207 12.51 4.60 5.64
CA TYR A 207 13.60 3.61 5.63
C TYR A 207 14.53 3.80 6.82
N GLY A 208 15.19 2.70 7.24
CA GLY A 208 16.12 2.72 8.36
C GLY A 208 17.42 3.44 8.01
N HIS A 209 17.98 4.17 9.01
CA HIS A 209 19.28 4.82 8.94
C HIS A 209 20.23 4.20 9.96
N ASN A 210 21.52 4.10 9.61
CA ASN A 210 22.58 3.74 10.55
C ASN A 210 23.03 4.99 11.38
N GLU A 211 24.00 4.79 12.26
CA GLU A 211 24.53 5.88 13.11
C GLU A 211 25.12 7.04 12.31
N ASP A 212 25.60 6.78 11.08
CA ASP A 212 26.15 7.79 10.18
C ASP A 212 25.09 8.50 9.32
N GLY A 213 23.80 8.14 9.48
CA GLY A 213 22.69 8.70 8.72
C GLY A 213 22.51 8.08 7.33
N ASN A 214 23.27 7.03 6.99
CA ASN A 214 23.11 6.34 5.69
C ASN A 214 21.96 5.32 5.74
N ALA A 215 21.33 5.09 4.58
CA ALA A 215 20.26 4.11 4.45
C ALA A 215 20.75 2.68 4.75
N VAL A 216 20.06 2.00 5.68
CA VAL A 216 20.36 0.61 6.04
C VAL A 216 19.99 -0.32 4.89
N SER A 217 20.92 -1.23 4.56
CA SER A 217 20.67 -2.34 3.62
C SER A 217 20.34 -3.62 4.38
N ILE A 218 19.26 -4.29 3.95
CA ILE A 218 18.83 -5.60 4.47
C ILE A 218 19.23 -6.75 3.51
N SER A 219 19.75 -6.42 2.32
CA SER A 219 20.15 -7.37 1.29
C SER A 219 21.26 -6.75 0.44
N ASP A 220 22.20 -7.57 -0.04
CA ASP A 220 23.23 -7.17 -1.01
C ASP A 220 22.76 -7.31 -2.46
N ASN A 221 21.65 -8.02 -2.69
CA ASN A 221 21.08 -8.23 -4.02
C ASN A 221 19.86 -7.34 -4.20
N PHE A 222 20.09 -6.14 -4.74
CA PHE A 222 19.05 -5.15 -5.00
C PHE A 222 19.35 -4.32 -6.26
N SER A 223 18.37 -3.58 -6.73
CA SER A 223 18.55 -2.61 -7.81
C SER A 223 18.94 -1.26 -7.22
N ALA A 224 20.12 -0.76 -7.57
CA ALA A 224 20.57 0.57 -7.20
C ALA A 224 19.64 1.64 -7.79
N THR A 225 19.21 1.44 -9.04
CA THR A 225 18.27 2.33 -9.73
C THR A 225 16.92 2.42 -9.02
N ALA A 226 16.37 1.29 -8.55
CA ALA A 226 15.12 1.29 -7.78
C ALA A 226 15.29 1.94 -6.41
N ARG A 227 16.44 1.69 -5.76
CA ARG A 227 16.79 2.26 -4.46
C ARG A 227 16.86 3.79 -4.52
N ASP A 228 17.60 4.33 -5.47
CA ASP A 228 17.77 5.77 -5.65
C ASP A 228 16.43 6.47 -5.95
N MET A 229 15.62 5.85 -6.82
CA MET A 229 14.28 6.35 -7.13
C MET A 229 13.37 6.39 -5.89
N LEU A 230 13.40 5.34 -5.08
CA LEU A 230 12.53 5.24 -3.90
C LEU A 230 12.99 6.19 -2.79
N ILE A 231 14.31 6.26 -2.52
CA ILE A 231 14.87 7.22 -1.55
C ILE A 231 14.50 8.65 -1.98
N GLY A 232 14.72 8.99 -3.25
CA GLY A 232 14.36 10.30 -3.77
C GLY A 232 12.86 10.62 -3.62
N ALA A 233 11.98 9.62 -3.71
CA ALA A 233 10.56 9.81 -3.50
C ALA A 233 10.18 9.94 -2.01
N ILE A 234 10.84 9.20 -1.12
CA ILE A 234 10.61 9.28 0.33
C ILE A 234 11.11 10.61 0.88
N ASP A 235 12.27 11.08 0.42
CA ASP A 235 12.92 12.29 0.93
C ASP A 235 12.40 13.58 0.26
N HIS A 236 11.54 13.46 -0.74
CA HIS A 236 11.00 14.62 -1.46
C HIS A 236 10.02 15.41 -0.59
N GLU A 237 9.96 16.73 -0.81
CA GLU A 237 9.06 17.61 -0.05
C GLU A 237 7.58 17.42 -0.43
N GLU A 238 7.31 17.17 -1.72
CA GLU A 238 5.94 16.94 -2.19
C GLU A 238 5.47 15.51 -1.88
N ARG A 239 4.17 15.38 -1.58
CA ARG A 239 3.53 14.12 -1.22
C ARG A 239 3.25 13.24 -2.44
N VAL A 240 3.41 11.92 -2.28
CA VAL A 240 2.89 10.90 -3.19
C VAL A 240 1.78 10.14 -2.49
N THR A 241 0.55 10.28 -2.96
CA THR A 241 -0.60 9.53 -2.46
C THR A 241 -0.81 8.28 -3.31
N VAL A 242 -0.97 7.12 -2.67
CA VAL A 242 -1.21 5.86 -3.37
C VAL A 242 -2.66 5.43 -3.14
N THR A 243 -3.43 5.31 -4.23
CA THR A 243 -4.87 5.01 -4.16
C THR A 243 -5.25 3.81 -5.02
N PRO A 244 -6.31 3.06 -4.66
CA PRO A 244 -6.84 2.01 -5.51
C PRO A 244 -7.58 2.59 -6.72
N THR A 245 -7.59 1.83 -7.82
CA THR A 245 -8.39 2.12 -9.01
C THR A 245 -8.88 0.82 -9.64
N PHE A 246 -9.89 0.90 -10.52
CA PHE A 246 -10.40 -0.21 -11.32
C PHE A 246 -10.30 0.07 -12.83
N GLU A 247 -9.59 1.14 -13.22
CA GLU A 247 -9.47 1.61 -14.61
C GLU A 247 -8.04 1.43 -15.17
N GLY A 248 -7.25 0.53 -14.59
CA GLY A 248 -5.83 0.36 -14.85
C GLY A 248 -4.95 1.30 -14.01
N SER A 249 -3.78 0.77 -13.63
CA SER A 249 -2.80 1.53 -12.84
C SER A 249 -2.28 2.71 -13.64
N ARG A 250 -2.13 3.87 -13.00
CA ARG A 250 -1.71 5.14 -13.61
C ARG A 250 -1.24 6.14 -12.58
N ALA A 251 -0.50 7.15 -13.01
CA ALA A 251 -0.12 8.27 -12.17
C ALA A 251 -0.74 9.59 -12.65
N ARG A 252 -0.91 10.53 -11.72
CA ARG A 252 -1.31 11.90 -11.98
C ARG A 252 -0.40 12.87 -11.24
N ASN A 253 -0.05 13.96 -11.90
CA ASN A 253 0.58 15.13 -11.29
C ASN A 253 -0.50 16.20 -11.16
N GLU A 254 -1.06 16.36 -9.97
CA GLU A 254 -2.15 17.32 -9.74
C GLU A 254 -1.56 18.68 -9.34
N ASN A 255 -1.79 19.69 -10.17
CA ASN A 255 -1.44 21.09 -9.88
C ASN A 255 -2.69 21.91 -9.52
N ILE A 256 -3.75 21.28 -8.97
CA ILE A 256 -5.05 21.95 -8.77
C ILE A 256 -5.31 22.09 -7.27
N GLY A 257 -5.09 23.27 -6.72
CA GLY A 257 -5.44 23.65 -5.37
C GLY A 257 -4.26 23.71 -4.39
N PRO A 258 -4.53 23.97 -3.11
CA PRO A 258 -3.51 24.08 -2.08
C PRO A 258 -2.81 22.74 -1.73
N GLU A 259 -3.26 21.64 -2.30
CA GLU A 259 -2.65 20.31 -2.19
C GLU A 259 -1.94 19.99 -3.51
N SER A 260 -0.75 20.57 -3.69
CA SER A 260 0.16 20.12 -4.75
C SER A 260 0.68 18.73 -4.36
N GLY A 261 0.22 17.70 -5.03
CA GLY A 261 0.61 16.32 -4.75
C GLY A 261 0.61 15.48 -6.01
N MET A 262 1.23 14.32 -5.92
CA MET A 262 1.20 13.31 -6.97
C MET A 262 0.38 12.13 -6.51
N THR A 263 -0.43 11.57 -7.40
CA THR A 263 -1.24 10.39 -7.11
C THR A 263 -0.79 9.22 -7.95
N VAL A 264 -0.43 8.12 -7.30
CA VAL A 264 -0.19 6.80 -7.91
C VAL A 264 -1.43 5.95 -7.70
N MET A 265 -2.09 5.58 -8.78
CA MET A 265 -3.31 4.77 -8.77
C MET A 265 -2.98 3.33 -9.11
N MET A 266 -3.36 2.37 -8.23
CA MET A 266 -3.02 0.96 -8.35
C MET A 266 -4.26 0.11 -8.60
N ASP A 267 -4.31 -0.61 -9.74
CA ASP A 267 -5.39 -1.54 -10.05
C ASP A 267 -5.00 -2.98 -9.67
N ARG A 268 -5.57 -3.47 -8.57
CA ARG A 268 -5.33 -4.83 -8.08
C ARG A 268 -5.73 -5.91 -9.07
N SER A 269 -6.83 -5.71 -9.81
CA SER A 269 -7.33 -6.69 -10.78
C SER A 269 -6.37 -6.82 -11.95
N GLN A 270 -5.88 -5.68 -12.46
CA GLN A 270 -4.89 -5.63 -13.52
C GLN A 270 -3.57 -6.29 -13.09
N ILE A 271 -3.03 -5.90 -11.92
CA ILE A 271 -1.79 -6.47 -11.38
C ILE A 271 -1.95 -7.97 -11.16
N GLY A 272 -3.06 -8.41 -10.56
CA GLY A 272 -3.36 -9.82 -10.36
C GLY A 272 -3.43 -10.61 -11.68
N CYS A 273 -3.93 -10.02 -12.75
CA CYS A 273 -3.90 -10.62 -14.09
C CYS A 273 -2.47 -10.77 -14.62
N PHE A 274 -1.63 -9.75 -14.46
CA PHE A 274 -0.22 -9.82 -14.86
C PHE A 274 0.55 -10.90 -14.11
N VAL A 275 0.41 -10.95 -12.79
CA VAL A 275 1.06 -11.94 -11.92
C VAL A 275 0.66 -13.36 -12.32
N ARG A 276 -0.65 -13.63 -12.51
CA ARG A 276 -1.15 -14.95 -12.94
C ARG A 276 -0.78 -15.30 -14.37
N GLY A 277 -0.64 -14.29 -15.24
CA GLY A 277 -0.29 -14.47 -16.65
C GLY A 277 1.20 -14.61 -16.92
N THR A 278 2.04 -14.46 -15.90
CA THR A 278 3.51 -14.53 -16.03
C THR A 278 3.96 -15.97 -16.32
N SER A 279 4.80 -16.14 -17.34
CA SER A 279 5.39 -17.44 -17.68
C SER A 279 6.34 -17.94 -16.60
N ASN A 280 6.47 -19.27 -16.46
CA ASN A 280 7.20 -19.90 -15.33
C ASN A 280 8.70 -19.59 -15.26
N ASP A 281 9.29 -19.11 -16.34
CA ASP A 281 10.71 -18.72 -16.41
C ASP A 281 10.96 -17.29 -15.93
N LEU A 282 9.91 -16.49 -15.75
CA LEU A 282 9.98 -15.15 -15.20
C LEU A 282 9.62 -15.13 -13.70
N ASP A 283 10.15 -14.15 -13.00
CA ASP A 283 9.67 -13.79 -11.66
C ASP A 283 8.33 -13.05 -11.79
N SER A 284 7.30 -13.50 -11.08
CA SER A 284 5.97 -12.89 -11.15
C SER A 284 5.94 -11.42 -10.69
N ARG A 285 6.94 -11.00 -9.90
CA ARG A 285 7.09 -9.61 -9.45
C ARG A 285 7.53 -8.66 -10.55
N THR A 286 7.95 -9.16 -11.74
CA THR A 286 8.36 -8.31 -12.88
C THR A 286 7.25 -7.36 -13.36
N MET A 287 5.97 -7.70 -13.10
CA MET A 287 4.79 -6.83 -13.24
C MET A 287 3.90 -6.94 -12.00
N GLY A 288 4.49 -7.22 -10.84
CA GLY A 288 3.83 -7.27 -9.55
C GLY A 288 3.58 -5.90 -8.94
N TYR A 289 3.19 -5.89 -7.67
CA TYR A 289 2.79 -4.66 -6.97
C TYR A 289 3.90 -3.62 -6.88
N GLY A 290 5.08 -4.01 -6.42
CA GLY A 290 6.21 -3.08 -6.29
C GLY A 290 6.71 -2.56 -7.63
N MET A 291 6.80 -3.42 -8.67
CA MET A 291 7.25 -2.99 -9.99
C MET A 291 6.23 -2.06 -10.67
N THR A 292 4.93 -2.32 -10.50
CA THR A 292 3.88 -1.42 -10.98
C THR A 292 3.92 -0.09 -10.24
N PHE A 293 4.11 -0.11 -8.93
CA PHE A 293 4.27 1.13 -8.16
C PHE A 293 5.44 1.98 -8.65
N LEU A 294 6.64 1.38 -8.84
CA LEU A 294 7.81 2.10 -9.36
C LEU A 294 7.57 2.61 -10.78
N HIS A 295 6.86 1.85 -11.62
CA HIS A 295 6.50 2.27 -12.97
C HIS A 295 5.62 3.53 -12.95
N GLU A 296 4.55 3.51 -12.16
CA GLU A 296 3.65 4.65 -12.04
C GLU A 296 4.33 5.85 -11.34
N LEU A 297 5.18 5.58 -10.34
CA LEU A 297 6.02 6.62 -9.73
C LEU A 297 6.91 7.31 -10.79
N GLY A 298 7.43 6.56 -11.76
CA GLY A 298 8.24 7.07 -12.87
C GLY A 298 7.53 8.12 -13.74
N HIS A 299 6.21 8.10 -13.79
CA HIS A 299 5.38 9.08 -14.49
C HIS A 299 5.19 10.38 -13.71
N THR A 300 5.43 10.37 -12.40
CA THR A 300 5.32 11.55 -11.55
C THR A 300 6.52 12.49 -11.74
N LYS A 301 6.38 13.74 -11.29
CA LYS A 301 7.50 14.70 -11.29
C LYS A 301 8.71 14.15 -10.50
N ILE A 302 8.46 13.56 -9.33
CA ILE A 302 9.50 12.97 -8.48
C ILE A 302 10.19 11.82 -9.21
N GLY A 303 9.44 10.97 -9.89
CA GLY A 303 9.98 9.86 -10.67
C GLY A 303 10.64 10.27 -11.98
N GLY A 304 10.70 11.58 -12.29
CA GLY A 304 11.36 12.10 -13.48
C GLY A 304 10.46 12.35 -14.67
N ASN A 305 9.13 12.32 -14.48
CA ASN A 305 8.12 12.64 -15.51
C ASN A 305 8.32 11.84 -16.81
N ARG A 306 8.74 10.59 -16.69
CA ARG A 306 9.06 9.70 -17.81
C ARG A 306 7.80 9.29 -18.54
N ARG A 307 7.87 9.18 -19.86
CA ARG A 307 6.74 8.79 -20.71
C ARG A 307 6.89 7.36 -21.20
N ASP A 308 5.75 6.70 -21.47
CA ASP A 308 5.67 5.48 -22.25
C ASP A 308 5.14 5.78 -23.64
N TYR A 309 5.49 4.94 -24.61
CA TYR A 309 4.95 5.03 -25.95
C TYR A 309 3.75 4.08 -26.09
N TYR A 310 2.53 4.58 -25.85
CA TYR A 310 1.31 3.77 -26.00
C TYR A 310 0.68 3.86 -27.37
N ASP A 311 1.10 4.82 -28.18
CA ASP A 311 0.32 5.14 -29.35
C ASP A 311 0.75 4.29 -30.54
N PHE A 312 -0.15 3.37 -30.92
CA PHE A 312 0.00 2.50 -32.05
C PHE A 312 -0.09 3.28 -33.39
N GLU A 313 -0.79 4.42 -33.40
CA GLU A 313 -1.05 5.19 -34.61
C GLU A 313 0.01 6.26 -34.88
N SER A 314 0.56 6.91 -33.86
CA SER A 314 1.53 7.98 -34.02
C SER A 314 2.99 7.49 -34.08
N HIS A 315 3.31 6.34 -33.51
CA HIS A 315 4.67 5.78 -33.47
C HIS A 315 4.81 4.43 -34.19
N GLY A 316 3.73 3.88 -34.73
CA GLY A 316 3.71 2.83 -35.76
C GLY A 316 4.39 1.50 -35.46
N LEU A 317 5.03 1.30 -34.33
CA LEU A 317 5.94 0.19 -34.10
C LEU A 317 5.65 -0.53 -32.77
N PHE A 318 4.99 -1.66 -32.88
CA PHE A 318 5.12 -2.74 -31.93
C PHE A 318 6.63 -2.99 -31.69
N GLY A 319 7.11 -2.80 -30.45
CA GLY A 319 8.52 -2.88 -30.10
C GLY A 319 9.15 -1.60 -29.58
N GLN A 320 8.42 -0.49 -29.51
CA GLN A 320 8.86 0.72 -28.81
C GLN A 320 8.29 0.71 -27.39
N THR A 321 9.14 1.03 -26.42
CA THR A 321 8.82 0.95 -24.99
C THR A 321 8.67 2.31 -24.32
N GLY A 322 9.43 3.29 -24.74
CA GLY A 322 9.50 4.62 -24.13
C GLY A 322 10.42 4.71 -22.91
N PRO A 323 10.82 5.94 -22.54
CA PRO A 323 11.81 6.18 -21.51
C PRO A 323 11.48 5.58 -20.14
N ASN A 324 10.20 5.48 -19.78
CA ASN A 324 9.83 4.90 -18.49
C ASN A 324 10.02 3.38 -18.46
N VAL A 325 9.58 2.67 -19.49
CA VAL A 325 9.81 1.22 -19.60
C VAL A 325 11.30 0.89 -19.70
N ASP A 326 12.09 1.72 -20.41
CA ASP A 326 13.53 1.53 -20.50
C ASP A 326 14.22 1.69 -19.16
N TYR A 327 13.79 2.65 -18.35
CA TYR A 327 14.23 2.82 -16.96
C TYR A 327 13.82 1.61 -16.08
N MET A 328 12.60 1.12 -16.21
CA MET A 328 12.14 -0.08 -15.52
C MET A 328 12.89 -1.34 -15.98
N ASN A 329 13.31 -1.41 -17.25
CA ASN A 329 14.14 -2.51 -17.75
C ASN A 329 15.55 -2.48 -17.14
N GLN A 330 16.10 -1.30 -16.83
CA GLN A 330 17.34 -1.20 -16.06
C GLN A 330 17.17 -1.83 -14.67
N ILE A 331 16.10 -1.49 -13.95
CA ILE A 331 15.78 -2.10 -12.65
C ILE A 331 15.68 -3.63 -12.78
N ARG A 332 14.99 -4.13 -13.81
CA ARG A 332 14.84 -5.58 -14.06
C ARG A 332 16.18 -6.27 -14.31
N ARG A 333 17.09 -5.65 -15.07
CA ARG A 333 18.45 -6.18 -15.31
C ARG A 333 19.22 -6.28 -14.00
N GLU A 334 19.17 -5.25 -13.16
CA GLU A 334 19.86 -5.21 -11.87
C GLU A 334 19.29 -6.27 -10.90
N LEU A 335 17.99 -6.57 -10.95
CA LEU A 335 17.36 -7.63 -10.15
C LEU A 335 17.61 -9.06 -10.68
N GLY A 336 18.15 -9.18 -11.89
CA GLY A 336 18.57 -10.45 -12.46
C GLY A 336 17.70 -10.97 -13.61
N SER A 337 18.23 -11.98 -14.31
CA SER A 337 17.67 -12.48 -15.58
C SER A 337 16.23 -12.97 -15.50
N ARG A 338 15.78 -13.43 -14.32
CA ARG A 338 14.38 -13.88 -14.13
C ARG A 338 13.36 -12.77 -14.19
N PHE A 339 13.76 -11.50 -14.06
CA PHE A 339 12.85 -10.38 -14.23
C PHE A 339 12.58 -10.07 -15.70
N GLY A 340 13.42 -10.54 -16.61
CA GLY A 340 13.31 -10.30 -18.06
C GLY A 340 13.37 -8.81 -18.39
N GLU A 341 13.19 -8.49 -19.65
CA GLU A 341 13.08 -7.10 -20.12
C GLU A 341 11.81 -6.97 -20.96
N ARG A 342 11.05 -5.93 -20.74
CA ARG A 342 9.84 -5.65 -21.51
C ARG A 342 10.20 -5.06 -22.88
N PHE A 343 9.78 -5.71 -23.96
CA PHE A 343 10.12 -5.34 -25.34
C PHE A 343 9.01 -4.61 -26.09
N SER A 344 7.83 -4.46 -25.48
CA SER A 344 6.74 -3.67 -26.04
C SER A 344 5.86 -3.11 -24.94
N TYR A 345 5.44 -1.87 -25.05
CA TYR A 345 4.46 -1.34 -24.12
C TYR A 345 3.06 -1.91 -24.39
N PRO A 346 2.52 -1.85 -25.62
CA PRO A 346 1.23 -2.45 -25.89
C PRO A 346 1.33 -3.98 -25.93
N SER A 347 0.26 -4.64 -25.49
CA SER A 347 0.11 -6.07 -25.70
C SER A 347 -0.33 -6.38 -27.12
N ARG A 348 0.16 -7.48 -27.69
CA ARG A 348 -0.39 -8.04 -28.93
C ARG A 348 -1.04 -9.39 -28.64
N LYS A 349 -2.29 -9.59 -29.08
CA LYS A 349 -3.05 -10.80 -28.76
C LYS A 349 -3.08 -11.08 -27.24
N ARG A 350 -3.16 -10.03 -26.42
CA ARG A 350 -3.13 -10.11 -24.93
C ARG A 350 -1.84 -10.74 -24.38
N ILE A 351 -0.71 -10.51 -25.03
CA ILE A 351 0.60 -10.98 -24.59
C ILE A 351 1.57 -9.81 -24.64
N ILE A 352 2.38 -9.67 -23.59
CA ILE A 352 3.49 -8.73 -23.49
C ILE A 352 4.79 -9.55 -23.50
N PRO A 353 5.73 -9.33 -24.44
CA PRO A 353 7.00 -10.03 -24.50
C PRO A 353 8.01 -9.48 -23.49
N PHE A 354 8.73 -10.39 -22.84
CA PHE A 354 9.76 -10.08 -21.84
C PHE A 354 11.16 -10.61 -22.21
N SER A 355 11.36 -10.95 -23.47
CA SER A 355 12.67 -11.22 -24.06
C SER A 355 12.66 -10.91 -25.56
N LEU A 356 13.82 -10.73 -26.15
CA LEU A 356 13.95 -10.54 -27.59
C LEU A 356 13.40 -11.75 -28.37
N ASN A 357 13.58 -12.97 -27.87
CA ASN A 357 13.07 -14.18 -28.48
C ASN A 357 11.53 -14.19 -28.47
N SER A 358 10.89 -13.92 -27.33
CA SER A 358 9.42 -13.86 -27.25
C SER A 358 8.86 -12.76 -28.13
N PHE A 359 9.53 -11.61 -28.22
CA PHE A 359 9.18 -10.53 -29.12
C PHE A 359 9.26 -10.96 -30.59
N ASN A 360 10.35 -11.60 -31.01
CA ASN A 360 10.52 -12.10 -32.39
C ASN A 360 9.49 -13.18 -32.74
N GLU A 361 9.15 -14.08 -31.83
CA GLU A 361 8.07 -15.04 -32.02
C GLU A 361 6.72 -14.34 -32.26
N MET A 362 6.42 -13.29 -31.50
CA MET A 362 5.18 -12.52 -31.65
C MET A 362 5.13 -11.71 -32.96
N ILE A 363 6.24 -11.15 -33.41
CA ILE A 363 6.32 -10.49 -34.74
C ILE A 363 5.96 -11.49 -35.84
N ASN A 364 6.44 -12.72 -35.73
CA ASN A 364 6.17 -13.79 -36.66
C ASN A 364 4.81 -14.50 -36.42
N ASN A 365 3.88 -13.85 -35.73
CA ASN A 365 2.53 -14.34 -35.39
C ASN A 365 2.50 -15.63 -34.54
N LYS A 366 3.57 -16.04 -33.93
CA LYS A 366 3.64 -17.17 -33.01
C LYS A 366 3.28 -16.74 -31.60
N ILE A 367 2.78 -17.66 -30.77
CA ILE A 367 2.61 -17.48 -29.34
C ILE A 367 3.96 -17.82 -28.69
N PRO A 368 4.57 -16.94 -27.90
CA PRO A 368 5.83 -17.22 -27.22
C PRO A 368 5.73 -18.44 -26.31
N HIS A 369 6.81 -19.21 -26.23
CA HIS A 369 6.91 -20.35 -25.33
C HIS A 369 7.44 -19.96 -23.94
N ARG A 370 8.17 -18.83 -23.84
CA ARG A 370 8.84 -18.35 -22.63
C ARG A 370 8.87 -16.82 -22.58
N SER A 371 9.17 -16.30 -21.41
CA SER A 371 9.44 -14.89 -21.16
C SER A 371 8.35 -13.95 -21.69
N TYR A 372 7.11 -14.20 -21.28
CA TYR A 372 5.95 -13.39 -21.63
C TYR A 372 4.96 -13.27 -20.47
N ILE A 373 4.10 -12.29 -20.55
CA ILE A 373 2.95 -12.12 -19.64
C ILE A 373 1.68 -12.10 -20.47
N ARG A 374 0.67 -12.88 -20.07
CA ARG A 374 -0.68 -12.81 -20.61
C ARG A 374 -1.48 -11.74 -19.87
N THR A 375 -2.13 -10.88 -20.64
CA THR A 375 -3.08 -9.89 -20.14
C THR A 375 -4.48 -10.36 -20.49
N ASN A 376 -5.23 -10.79 -19.52
CA ASN A 376 -6.62 -11.23 -19.76
C ASN A 376 -7.59 -10.06 -19.80
#